data_53e3cbf1debf16b67187f1423e6f8912
#
_entry.id   53e3cbf1debf16b67187f1423e6f8912
#
_cell.length_a   1.000
_cell.length_b   1.000
_cell.length_c   1.000
_cell.angle_alpha   90.00
_cell.angle_beta   90.00
_cell.angle_gamma   90.00
#
_symmetry.space_group_name_H-M   'P 1'
#
loop_
_entity.id
_entity.type
_entity.pdbx_description
1 polymer ?
#
loop_
_entity_poly.entity_id
_entity_poly.type
_entity_poly.pdbx_seq_one_letter_code
_entity_poly.pdbx_strand_id
1 'polypeptide(L)'
;MVKTRAGFIFFTVCVAALAAVFAFSALHPAYAAERKSIRWATSSTGSYGYKVAAQMIKVLEDALGGEYTVTVNPYPSTTAAMKATMDGGAEIGYTADVGMTQVYDGTGGFNNYNPTKSKMVHTWYAYPMESFMAVHASKADQFKSWGDLSGKPVFFTPAGYMNWLNFQRIFKALGYEFKHVQIGTEAQGDALQAGTIVGAVAYTTAGASLASYWRETELRVDIKLVNPSPDEVKKLIAADLAPVEVDATKAFSKDVGVKTVLGVPILFGYNVLADMPEEVIYKMLSAFYKERDNLVKTDPGFGPMARDFVGMQVNGIKANPTVPVHAGLAKFLKEHKAWNDKWIIAGSK
;
A
#
# COMPACT_ATOMS: atom_id res chain seq x y z
N MET A 1 20.65 28.70 82.19
CA MET A 1 20.95 27.43 81.50
C MET A 1 19.74 26.94 80.63
N VAL A 2 19.40 27.62 79.55
CA VAL A 2 18.32 27.23 78.64
C VAL A 2 18.67 27.61 77.19
N LYS A 3 19.83 27.31 76.68
CA LYS A 3 20.24 27.63 75.27
C LYS A 3 20.76 26.44 74.45
N THR A 4 20.80 25.25 75.01
CA THR A 4 21.41 24.08 74.31
C THR A 4 20.42 23.05 73.74
N ARG A 5 19.11 23.15 74.03
CA ARG A 5 18.12 22.18 73.48
C ARG A 5 17.52 22.57 72.11
N ALA A 6 17.48 23.86 71.76
CA ALA A 6 16.90 24.32 70.50
C ALA A 6 17.82 24.06 69.27
N GLY A 7 19.15 24.07 69.47
CA GLY A 7 20.11 23.80 68.39
C GLY A 7 20.14 22.33 67.92
N PHE A 8 19.90 21.42 68.86
CA PHE A 8 19.96 19.99 68.56
C PHE A 8 18.72 19.50 67.76
N ILE A 9 17.56 20.07 68.08
CA ILE A 9 16.33 19.75 67.34
C ILE A 9 16.39 20.33 65.91
N PHE A 10 16.96 21.50 65.71
CA PHE A 10 17.08 22.11 64.37
C PHE A 10 18.06 21.32 63.49
N PHE A 11 19.15 20.82 64.04
CA PHE A 11 20.12 19.98 63.31
C PHE A 11 19.54 18.62 62.90
N THR A 12 18.74 18.00 63.75
CA THR A 12 18.10 16.70 63.47
C THR A 12 17.02 16.82 62.38
N VAL A 13 16.26 17.91 62.37
CA VAL A 13 15.24 18.16 61.36
C VAL A 13 15.86 18.46 60.00
N CYS A 14 16.96 19.21 59.92
CA CYS A 14 17.68 19.48 58.69
C CYS A 14 18.34 18.22 58.09
N VAL A 15 18.89 17.31 58.91
CA VAL A 15 19.48 16.05 58.42
C VAL A 15 18.40 15.11 57.93
N ALA A 16 17.21 15.04 58.55
CA ALA A 16 16.09 14.25 58.10
C ALA A 16 15.50 14.80 56.79
N ALA A 17 15.42 16.12 56.63
CA ALA A 17 14.97 16.76 55.37
C ALA A 17 15.96 16.53 54.20
N LEU A 18 17.27 16.57 54.46
CA LEU A 18 18.27 16.24 53.44
C LEU A 18 18.22 14.75 53.04
N ALA A 19 18.02 13.84 53.98
CA ALA A 19 17.89 12.42 53.70
C ALA A 19 16.60 12.09 52.89
N ALA A 20 15.50 12.82 53.11
CA ALA A 20 14.27 12.68 52.34
C ALA A 20 14.44 13.23 50.90
N VAL A 21 15.19 14.28 50.68
CA VAL A 21 15.51 14.84 49.33
C VAL A 21 16.40 13.87 48.55
N PHE A 22 17.37 13.21 49.23
CA PHE A 22 18.22 12.21 48.57
C PHE A 22 17.47 10.90 48.29
N ALA A 23 16.48 10.51 49.11
CA ALA A 23 15.64 9.34 48.85
C ALA A 23 14.65 9.55 47.68
N PHE A 24 14.19 10.80 47.46
CA PHE A 24 13.37 11.18 46.28
C PHE A 24 14.18 11.28 44.99
N SER A 25 15.48 11.55 45.06
CA SER A 25 16.37 11.58 43.88
C SER A 25 16.75 10.16 43.38
N ALA A 26 16.49 9.13 44.16
CA ALA A 26 16.72 7.72 43.78
C ALA A 26 15.55 7.09 43.04
N LEU A 27 14.43 7.76 42.88
CA LEU A 27 13.44 7.46 41.85
C LEU A 27 14.03 7.85 40.49
N HIS A 28 14.92 7.00 39.99
CA HIS A 28 15.37 7.11 38.61
C HIS A 28 14.10 7.17 37.76
N PRO A 29 13.93 8.18 36.86
CA PRO A 29 12.94 8.05 35.84
C PRO A 29 13.29 6.72 35.13
N ALA A 30 12.37 5.79 35.11
CA ALA A 30 12.51 4.62 34.27
C ALA A 30 12.86 5.18 32.90
N TYR A 31 14.10 4.99 32.45
CA TYR A 31 14.52 5.34 31.10
C TYR A 31 13.53 4.63 30.22
N ALA A 32 12.62 5.38 29.63
CA ALA A 32 11.73 4.81 28.63
C ALA A 32 12.65 4.18 27.59
N ALA A 33 12.65 2.86 27.52
CA ALA A 33 13.51 2.16 26.56
C ALA A 33 13.31 2.83 25.20
N GLU A 34 14.40 3.21 24.56
CA GLU A 34 14.35 3.86 23.25
C GLU A 34 13.58 2.96 22.31
N ARG A 35 12.43 3.46 21.81
CA ARG A 35 11.56 2.68 20.93
C ARG A 35 12.28 2.44 19.60
N LYS A 36 12.23 1.23 19.11
CA LYS A 36 12.69 0.91 17.75
C LYS A 36 11.82 1.63 16.74
N SER A 37 12.39 2.08 15.63
CA SER A 37 11.65 2.75 14.56
C SER A 37 11.25 1.77 13.47
N ILE A 38 10.00 1.84 13.02
CA ILE A 38 9.52 1.22 11.78
C ILE A 38 9.15 2.36 10.83
N ARG A 39 9.90 2.53 9.75
CA ARG A 39 9.60 3.45 8.65
C ARG A 39 8.77 2.71 7.63
N TRP A 40 7.57 3.21 7.37
CA TRP A 40 6.63 2.60 6.43
C TRP A 40 6.60 3.41 5.14
N ALA A 41 7.31 2.93 4.11
CA ALA A 41 7.38 3.58 2.80
C ALA A 41 6.07 3.37 2.03
N THR A 42 5.53 4.46 1.49
CA THR A 42 4.34 4.47 0.64
C THR A 42 4.62 5.25 -0.65
N SER A 43 3.68 5.29 -1.60
CA SER A 43 3.69 6.29 -2.66
C SER A 43 3.19 7.66 -2.12
N SER A 44 2.94 8.63 -3.00
CA SER A 44 2.58 10.00 -2.62
C SER A 44 1.43 10.08 -1.61
N THR A 45 1.35 11.19 -0.87
CA THR A 45 0.33 11.43 0.18
C THR A 45 -1.12 11.36 -0.33
N GLY A 46 -1.35 11.66 -1.62
CA GLY A 46 -2.67 11.50 -2.27
C GLY A 46 -3.01 10.08 -2.69
N SER A 47 -2.08 9.12 -2.55
CA SER A 47 -2.30 7.74 -2.96
C SER A 47 -3.14 6.97 -1.93
N TYR A 48 -3.84 5.93 -2.42
CA TYR A 48 -4.57 5.03 -1.54
C TYR A 48 -3.63 4.25 -0.59
N GLY A 49 -2.43 3.89 -1.05
CA GLY A 49 -1.43 3.24 -0.22
C GLY A 49 -0.98 4.08 0.98
N TYR A 50 -0.82 5.41 0.81
CA TYR A 50 -0.54 6.30 1.94
C TYR A 50 -1.70 6.30 2.96
N LYS A 51 -2.94 6.42 2.46
CA LYS A 51 -4.14 6.40 3.30
C LYS A 51 -4.23 5.12 4.13
N VAL A 52 -4.02 3.95 3.51
CA VAL A 52 -4.04 2.65 4.21
C VAL A 52 -2.97 2.58 5.29
N ALA A 53 -1.72 2.91 4.98
CA ALA A 53 -0.63 2.89 5.96
C ALA A 53 -0.95 3.80 7.15
N ALA A 54 -1.43 5.02 6.90
CA ALA A 54 -1.80 5.98 7.96
C ALA A 54 -2.91 5.44 8.89
N GLN A 55 -3.89 4.71 8.35
CA GLN A 55 -4.94 4.08 9.15
C GLN A 55 -4.44 2.89 9.97
N MET A 56 -3.39 2.20 9.52
CA MET A 56 -2.88 0.99 10.15
C MET A 56 -1.80 1.23 11.21
N ILE A 57 -1.21 2.46 11.28
CA ILE A 57 -0.15 2.77 12.26
C ILE A 57 -0.54 2.37 13.66
N LYS A 58 -1.68 2.87 14.12
CA LYS A 58 -2.11 2.62 15.51
C LYS A 58 -2.33 1.14 15.81
N VAL A 59 -2.92 0.40 14.87
CA VAL A 59 -3.13 -1.05 15.02
C VAL A 59 -1.80 -1.77 15.16
N LEU A 60 -0.78 -1.36 14.37
CA LEU A 60 0.55 -1.94 14.42
C LEU A 60 1.29 -1.58 15.72
N GLU A 61 1.29 -0.31 16.13
CA GLU A 61 1.94 0.13 17.37
C GLU A 61 1.33 -0.54 18.60
N ASP A 62 0.00 -0.65 18.67
CA ASP A 62 -0.71 -1.34 19.76
C ASP A 62 -0.35 -2.84 19.80
N ALA A 63 -0.25 -3.49 18.62
CA ALA A 63 0.14 -4.90 18.52
C ALA A 63 1.59 -5.16 18.98
N LEU A 64 2.47 -4.18 18.79
CA LEU A 64 3.88 -4.26 19.18
C LEU A 64 4.14 -3.78 20.62
N GLY A 65 3.08 -3.49 21.40
CA GLY A 65 3.17 -3.21 22.84
C GLY A 65 4.01 -1.98 23.19
N GLY A 66 4.13 -1.01 22.28
CA GLY A 66 4.90 0.22 22.49
C GLY A 66 6.42 0.06 22.36
N GLU A 67 6.92 -1.10 21.95
CA GLU A 67 8.36 -1.30 21.67
C GLU A 67 8.83 -0.56 20.41
N TYR A 68 7.89 -0.21 19.51
CA TYR A 68 8.15 0.41 18.24
C TYR A 68 7.36 1.71 18.09
N THR A 69 7.95 2.65 17.35
CA THR A 69 7.27 3.82 16.80
C THR A 69 7.17 3.65 15.29
N VAL A 70 6.00 3.86 14.72
CA VAL A 70 5.75 3.70 13.29
C VAL A 70 5.58 5.06 12.63
N THR A 71 6.30 5.31 11.53
CA THR A 71 6.17 6.54 10.73
C THR A 71 5.88 6.20 9.29
N VAL A 72 4.94 6.92 8.67
CA VAL A 72 4.66 6.78 7.23
C VAL A 72 5.50 7.76 6.43
N ASN A 73 6.32 7.25 5.54
CA ASN A 73 7.22 8.01 4.70
C ASN A 73 6.74 7.95 3.24
N PRO A 74 6.20 9.04 2.68
CA PRO A 74 5.78 9.08 1.29
C PRO A 74 6.97 9.19 0.34
N TYR A 75 6.93 8.44 -0.75
CA TYR A 75 7.87 8.48 -1.86
C TYR A 75 7.16 8.90 -3.15
N PRO A 76 7.88 9.35 -4.18
CA PRO A 76 7.25 9.81 -5.44
C PRO A 76 6.44 8.74 -6.17
N SER A 77 6.76 7.46 -5.97
CA SER A 77 6.06 6.33 -6.60
C SER A 77 6.19 5.06 -5.77
N THR A 78 5.36 4.05 -6.09
CA THR A 78 5.47 2.72 -5.49
C THR A 78 6.82 2.06 -5.79
N THR A 79 7.34 2.21 -7.01
CA THR A 79 8.69 1.74 -7.37
C THR A 79 9.77 2.37 -6.50
N ALA A 80 9.66 3.68 -6.21
CA ALA A 80 10.60 4.37 -5.32
C ALA A 80 10.48 3.87 -3.86
N ALA A 81 9.27 3.63 -3.37
CA ALA A 81 9.05 3.06 -2.04
C ALA A 81 9.65 1.63 -1.92
N MET A 82 9.46 0.79 -2.95
CA MET A 82 10.07 -0.54 -3.00
C MET A 82 11.59 -0.48 -2.97
N LYS A 83 12.22 0.38 -3.78
CA LYS A 83 13.68 0.58 -3.80
C LYS A 83 14.18 1.05 -2.44
N ALA A 84 13.53 2.06 -1.85
CA ALA A 84 13.90 2.57 -0.53
C ALA A 84 13.89 1.46 0.53
N THR A 85 12.90 0.56 0.52
CA THR A 85 12.86 -0.58 1.43
C THR A 85 13.99 -1.57 1.15
N MET A 86 14.22 -1.93 -0.11
CA MET A 86 15.28 -2.86 -0.51
C MET A 86 16.69 -2.31 -0.27
N ASP A 87 16.85 -1.00 -0.16
CA ASP A 87 18.09 -0.31 0.18
C ASP A 87 18.24 -0.02 1.68
N GLY A 88 17.24 -0.36 2.52
CA GLY A 88 17.27 -0.15 3.96
C GLY A 88 16.83 1.26 4.40
N GLY A 89 16.21 2.03 3.51
CA GLY A 89 15.61 3.33 3.81
C GLY A 89 14.25 3.23 4.52
N ALA A 90 13.62 2.06 4.53
CA ALA A 90 12.40 1.77 5.26
C ALA A 90 12.33 0.28 5.63
N GLU A 91 11.54 -0.06 6.65
CA GLU A 91 11.33 -1.42 7.12
C GLU A 91 10.14 -2.10 6.40
N ILE A 92 9.09 -1.33 6.10
CA ILE A 92 7.90 -1.81 5.37
C ILE A 92 7.78 -1.00 4.08
N GLY A 93 7.56 -1.66 2.95
CA GLY A 93 7.45 -1.02 1.64
C GLY A 93 6.14 -1.32 0.93
N TYR A 94 5.49 -0.27 0.45
CA TYR A 94 4.30 -0.38 -0.40
C TYR A 94 4.64 -1.05 -1.73
N THR A 95 3.89 -2.06 -2.09
CA THR A 95 4.13 -2.87 -3.29
C THR A 95 2.82 -3.29 -3.96
N ALA A 96 2.98 -3.95 -5.12
CA ALA A 96 1.92 -4.74 -5.74
C ALA A 96 2.52 -6.00 -6.38
N ASP A 97 1.67 -6.98 -6.70
CA ASP A 97 2.06 -8.21 -7.37
C ASP A 97 2.92 -7.97 -8.62
N VAL A 98 2.48 -7.07 -9.51
CA VAL A 98 3.23 -6.68 -10.73
C VAL A 98 4.62 -6.10 -10.41
N GLY A 99 4.74 -5.34 -9.33
CA GLY A 99 6.02 -4.80 -8.87
C GLY A 99 6.95 -5.90 -8.34
N MET A 100 6.42 -6.85 -7.58
CA MET A 100 7.18 -8.00 -7.08
C MET A 100 7.69 -8.87 -8.24
N THR A 101 6.88 -9.12 -9.26
CA THR A 101 7.33 -9.79 -10.50
C THR A 101 8.55 -9.08 -11.09
N GLN A 102 8.47 -7.76 -11.29
CA GLN A 102 9.57 -7.00 -11.89
C GLN A 102 10.85 -6.99 -11.04
N VAL A 103 10.74 -6.97 -9.70
CA VAL A 103 11.90 -7.08 -8.80
C VAL A 103 12.64 -8.39 -9.01
N TYR A 104 11.90 -9.49 -9.13
CA TYR A 104 12.52 -10.81 -9.22
C TYR A 104 13.03 -11.11 -10.62
N ASP A 105 12.35 -10.64 -11.64
CA ASP A 105 12.73 -10.78 -13.05
C ASP A 105 13.81 -9.76 -13.48
N GLY A 106 14.09 -8.72 -12.68
CA GLY A 106 15.02 -7.65 -13.04
C GLY A 106 14.55 -6.84 -14.26
N THR A 107 13.25 -6.56 -14.34
CA THR A 107 12.63 -5.87 -15.49
C THR A 107 11.99 -4.53 -15.10
N GLY A 108 11.53 -3.78 -16.09
CA GLY A 108 10.82 -2.51 -15.87
C GLY A 108 11.62 -1.53 -15.03
N GLY A 109 11.02 -1.02 -13.96
CA GLY A 109 11.66 -0.08 -13.03
C GLY A 109 12.84 -0.66 -12.24
N PHE A 110 13.05 -1.97 -12.31
CA PHE A 110 14.13 -2.70 -11.60
C PHE A 110 15.17 -3.30 -12.55
N ASN A 111 15.16 -2.90 -13.84
CA ASN A 111 16.21 -3.30 -14.77
C ASN A 111 17.58 -2.77 -14.29
N ASN A 112 18.57 -3.68 -14.22
CA ASN A 112 19.91 -3.40 -13.69
C ASN A 112 19.94 -2.84 -12.26
N TYR A 113 18.86 -2.99 -11.50
CA TYR A 113 18.81 -2.56 -10.10
C TYR A 113 19.32 -3.68 -9.18
N ASN A 114 20.35 -3.35 -8.38
CA ASN A 114 20.89 -4.21 -7.35
C ASN A 114 20.59 -3.59 -5.98
N PRO A 115 19.74 -4.21 -5.17
CA PRO A 115 19.41 -3.67 -3.85
C PRO A 115 20.63 -3.70 -2.93
N THR A 116 20.80 -2.65 -2.11
CA THR A 116 21.89 -2.56 -1.12
C THR A 116 21.74 -3.60 -0.01
N LYS A 117 20.51 -4.00 0.33
CA LYS A 117 20.23 -5.01 1.34
C LYS A 117 19.80 -6.33 0.72
N SER A 118 18.55 -6.46 0.35
CA SER A 118 17.99 -7.66 -0.27
C SER A 118 16.70 -7.35 -1.00
N LYS A 119 16.19 -8.32 -1.76
CA LYS A 119 14.84 -8.23 -2.34
C LYS A 119 13.79 -8.42 -1.26
N MET A 120 12.65 -7.74 -1.43
CA MET A 120 11.47 -7.92 -0.57
C MET A 120 10.89 -9.32 -0.73
N VAL A 121 10.21 -9.79 0.32
CA VAL A 121 9.54 -11.11 0.34
C VAL A 121 8.04 -10.96 0.61
N HIS A 122 7.23 -11.95 0.25
CA HIS A 122 5.78 -11.91 0.55
C HIS A 122 5.53 -11.72 2.04
N THR A 123 4.76 -10.68 2.39
CA THR A 123 4.47 -10.34 3.78
C THR A 123 3.01 -10.06 4.03
N TRP A 124 2.42 -9.04 3.40
CA TRP A 124 1.02 -8.68 3.61
C TRP A 124 0.41 -8.04 2.37
N TYR A 125 -0.73 -8.55 1.94
CA TYR A 125 -1.58 -8.00 0.89
C TYR A 125 -2.88 -7.48 1.50
N ALA A 126 -3.28 -6.29 1.09
CA ALA A 126 -4.33 -5.52 1.74
C ALA A 126 -5.59 -5.34 0.88
N TYR A 127 -5.45 -5.14 -0.44
CA TYR A 127 -6.57 -4.84 -1.31
C TYR A 127 -6.23 -5.00 -2.79
N PRO A 128 -7.21 -5.34 -3.64
CA PRO A 128 -7.08 -5.23 -5.09
C PRO A 128 -7.33 -3.78 -5.53
N MET A 129 -6.73 -3.37 -6.64
CA MET A 129 -7.13 -2.21 -7.44
C MET A 129 -7.49 -2.67 -8.84
N GLU A 130 -8.64 -2.23 -9.31
CA GLU A 130 -9.14 -2.53 -10.65
C GLU A 130 -8.91 -1.33 -11.55
N SER A 131 -8.03 -1.47 -12.55
CA SER A 131 -7.60 -0.38 -13.44
C SER A 131 -8.38 -0.43 -14.76
N PHE A 132 -8.88 0.73 -15.20
CA PHE A 132 -9.64 0.91 -16.43
C PHE A 132 -9.39 2.31 -17.02
N MET A 133 -10.01 2.62 -18.15
CA MET A 133 -9.81 3.90 -18.86
C MET A 133 -10.97 4.84 -18.66
N ALA A 134 -10.65 6.14 -18.51
CA ALA A 134 -11.61 7.24 -18.51
C ALA A 134 -11.25 8.26 -19.60
N VAL A 135 -12.28 8.87 -20.19
CA VAL A 135 -12.15 9.95 -21.20
C VAL A 135 -13.06 11.11 -20.82
N HIS A 136 -12.85 12.29 -21.41
CA HIS A 136 -13.75 13.42 -21.24
C HIS A 136 -15.14 13.12 -21.84
N ALA A 137 -16.22 13.40 -21.14
CA ALA A 137 -17.59 13.05 -21.57
C ALA A 137 -17.95 13.56 -22.96
N SER A 138 -17.53 14.78 -23.33
CA SER A 138 -17.81 15.35 -24.67
C SER A 138 -17.13 14.63 -25.84
N LYS A 139 -16.17 13.74 -25.55
CA LYS A 139 -15.43 12.96 -26.55
C LYS A 139 -15.70 11.46 -26.48
N ALA A 140 -16.58 11.04 -25.57
CA ALA A 140 -16.84 9.61 -25.30
C ALA A 140 -17.26 8.81 -26.55
N ASP A 141 -17.98 9.46 -27.48
CA ASP A 141 -18.38 8.82 -28.73
C ASP A 141 -17.24 8.40 -29.64
N GLN A 142 -16.05 8.96 -29.45
CA GLN A 142 -14.84 8.65 -30.22
C GLN A 142 -14.07 7.45 -29.66
N PHE A 143 -14.44 6.95 -28.47
CA PHE A 143 -13.72 5.90 -27.76
C PHE A 143 -14.68 4.79 -27.34
N LYS A 144 -14.81 3.76 -28.17
CA LYS A 144 -15.71 2.63 -27.92
C LYS A 144 -15.03 1.46 -27.23
N SER A 145 -13.69 1.42 -27.28
CA SER A 145 -12.85 0.40 -26.64
C SER A 145 -11.48 0.97 -26.27
N TRP A 146 -10.65 0.19 -25.59
CA TRP A 146 -9.29 0.58 -25.26
C TRP A 146 -8.40 0.74 -26.49
N GLY A 147 -8.70 0.03 -27.60
CA GLY A 147 -7.99 0.13 -28.88
C GLY A 147 -8.05 1.53 -29.48
N ASP A 148 -9.15 2.24 -29.27
CA ASP A 148 -9.29 3.61 -29.76
C ASP A 148 -8.34 4.61 -29.09
N LEU A 149 -7.70 4.22 -27.99
CA LEU A 149 -6.70 5.00 -27.25
C LEU A 149 -5.25 4.68 -27.69
N SER A 150 -5.04 3.64 -28.50
CA SER A 150 -3.71 3.25 -29.00
C SER A 150 -3.04 4.39 -29.75
N GLY A 151 -1.79 4.69 -29.43
CA GLY A 151 -1.01 5.76 -30.05
C GLY A 151 -1.47 7.19 -29.74
N LYS A 152 -2.51 7.36 -28.95
CA LYS A 152 -3.00 8.69 -28.53
C LYS A 152 -2.35 9.14 -27.21
N PRO A 153 -2.29 10.47 -26.95
CA PRO A 153 -1.75 10.99 -25.70
C PRO A 153 -2.66 10.63 -24.51
N VAL A 154 -2.21 9.71 -23.67
CA VAL A 154 -2.94 9.20 -22.49
C VAL A 154 -2.09 9.35 -21.24
N PHE A 155 -2.71 9.72 -20.13
CA PHE A 155 -2.09 9.69 -18.82
C PHE A 155 -2.34 8.33 -18.14
N PHE A 156 -1.31 7.50 -18.11
CA PHE A 156 -1.39 6.16 -17.50
C PHE A 156 -1.01 6.14 -16.01
N THR A 157 -1.25 7.21 -15.27
CA THR A 157 -0.69 7.56 -13.94
C THR A 157 0.81 7.90 -14.00
N PRO A 158 1.41 8.53 -12.98
CA PRO A 158 2.84 8.87 -13.03
C PRO A 158 3.71 7.63 -13.25
N ALA A 159 4.77 7.78 -14.02
CA ALA A 159 5.73 6.70 -14.24
C ALA A 159 6.27 6.14 -12.90
N GLY A 160 6.33 4.82 -12.79
CA GLY A 160 6.70 4.13 -11.56
C GLY A 160 5.53 3.82 -10.60
N TYR A 161 4.32 4.27 -10.90
CA TYR A 161 3.10 3.77 -10.23
C TYR A 161 2.76 2.38 -10.75
N MET A 162 2.15 1.54 -9.90
CA MET A 162 1.79 0.17 -10.33
C MET A 162 0.72 0.16 -11.40
N ASN A 163 -0.21 1.13 -11.40
CA ASN A 163 -1.20 1.26 -12.48
C ASN A 163 -0.56 1.62 -13.83
N TRP A 164 0.52 2.44 -13.83
CA TRP A 164 1.32 2.69 -15.04
C TRP A 164 1.96 1.41 -15.58
N LEU A 165 2.55 0.59 -14.70
CA LEU A 165 3.12 -0.71 -15.05
C LEU A 165 2.02 -1.68 -15.53
N ASN A 166 0.85 -1.66 -14.88
CA ASN A 166 -0.28 -2.50 -15.29
C ASN A 166 -0.72 -2.19 -16.72
N PHE A 167 -0.86 -0.91 -17.06
CA PHE A 167 -1.26 -0.53 -18.42
C PHE A 167 -0.16 -0.74 -19.46
N GLN A 168 1.12 -0.71 -19.11
CA GLN A 168 2.19 -1.15 -20.01
C GLN A 168 2.02 -2.62 -20.41
N ARG A 169 1.79 -3.53 -19.43
CA ARG A 169 1.56 -4.95 -19.73
C ARG A 169 0.23 -5.18 -20.48
N ILE A 170 -0.83 -4.44 -20.15
CA ILE A 170 -2.12 -4.50 -20.84
C ILE A 170 -1.95 -4.10 -22.32
N PHE A 171 -1.39 -2.92 -22.60
CA PHE A 171 -1.21 -2.43 -23.97
C PHE A 171 -0.28 -3.33 -24.78
N LYS A 172 0.79 -3.87 -24.14
CA LYS A 172 1.65 -4.87 -24.77
C LYS A 172 0.89 -6.14 -25.15
N ALA A 173 0.06 -6.67 -24.26
CA ALA A 173 -0.74 -7.87 -24.50
C ALA A 173 -1.77 -7.66 -25.63
N LEU A 174 -2.34 -6.47 -25.72
CA LEU A 174 -3.29 -6.09 -26.77
C LEU A 174 -2.61 -5.76 -28.10
N GLY A 175 -1.30 -5.52 -28.12
CA GLY A 175 -0.54 -5.07 -29.29
C GLY A 175 -0.74 -3.59 -29.61
N TYR A 176 -0.98 -2.75 -28.59
CA TYR A 176 -1.26 -1.34 -28.73
C TYR A 176 -0.03 -0.47 -28.45
N GLU A 177 0.03 0.69 -29.13
CA GLU A 177 1.06 1.69 -28.90
C GLU A 177 0.78 2.42 -27.59
N PHE A 178 1.78 2.39 -26.66
CA PHE A 178 1.72 3.03 -25.35
C PHE A 178 2.30 4.45 -25.43
N LYS A 179 1.45 5.45 -25.69
CA LYS A 179 1.85 6.85 -25.74
C LYS A 179 1.49 7.58 -24.45
N HIS A 180 2.44 7.55 -23.49
CA HIS A 180 2.26 8.15 -22.19
C HIS A 180 2.57 9.65 -22.18
N VAL A 181 1.70 10.43 -21.51
CA VAL A 181 1.95 11.84 -21.16
C VAL A 181 2.24 11.93 -19.67
N GLN A 182 3.45 12.33 -19.33
CA GLN A 182 3.86 12.46 -17.92
C GLN A 182 3.38 13.78 -17.34
N ILE A 183 2.42 13.72 -16.42
CA ILE A 183 1.91 14.84 -15.62
C ILE A 183 1.74 14.40 -14.16
N GLY A 184 1.45 15.35 -13.26
CA GLY A 184 1.04 15.03 -11.88
C GLY A 184 -0.41 14.56 -11.83
N THR A 185 -0.76 13.79 -10.81
CA THR A 185 -2.13 13.27 -10.61
C THR A 185 -3.16 14.39 -10.44
N GLU A 186 -2.76 15.51 -9.85
CA GLU A 186 -3.58 16.71 -9.63
C GLU A 186 -3.94 17.45 -10.93
N ALA A 187 -3.09 17.30 -11.96
CA ALA A 187 -3.28 17.97 -13.26
C ALA A 187 -4.15 17.18 -14.25
N GLN A 188 -4.49 15.92 -13.96
CA GLN A 188 -5.16 15.05 -14.92
C GLN A 188 -6.55 15.56 -15.34
N GLY A 189 -7.32 16.15 -14.44
CA GLY A 189 -8.63 16.72 -14.73
C GLY A 189 -8.53 17.88 -15.73
N ASP A 190 -7.63 18.81 -15.47
CA ASP A 190 -7.40 19.96 -16.35
C ASP A 190 -6.84 19.53 -17.72
N ALA A 191 -5.98 18.53 -17.77
CA ALA A 191 -5.44 17.97 -18.99
C ALA A 191 -6.51 17.26 -19.84
N LEU A 192 -7.46 16.54 -19.23
CA LEU A 192 -8.62 15.97 -19.89
C LEU A 192 -9.54 17.07 -20.44
N GLN A 193 -9.85 18.09 -19.65
CA GLN A 193 -10.69 19.21 -20.02
C GLN A 193 -10.10 20.01 -21.19
N ALA A 194 -8.79 20.29 -21.16
CA ALA A 194 -8.06 20.99 -22.22
C ALA A 194 -7.83 20.13 -23.46
N GLY A 195 -7.99 18.81 -23.38
CA GLY A 195 -7.68 17.87 -24.46
C GLY A 195 -6.19 17.64 -24.68
N THR A 196 -5.32 18.02 -23.74
CA THR A 196 -3.89 17.71 -23.75
C THR A 196 -3.65 16.21 -23.68
N ILE A 197 -4.53 15.50 -22.94
CA ILE A 197 -4.66 14.05 -22.97
C ILE A 197 -6.07 13.69 -23.43
N VAL A 198 -6.21 12.57 -24.14
CA VAL A 198 -7.53 12.09 -24.60
C VAL A 198 -8.14 11.10 -23.62
N GLY A 199 -7.33 10.53 -22.74
CA GLY A 199 -7.77 9.58 -21.72
C GLY A 199 -6.81 9.54 -20.55
N ALA A 200 -7.30 9.01 -19.44
CA ALA A 200 -6.54 8.76 -18.23
C ALA A 200 -6.90 7.41 -17.63
N VAL A 201 -5.92 6.76 -16.98
CA VAL A 201 -6.18 5.54 -16.20
C VAL A 201 -6.91 5.91 -14.93
N ALA A 202 -8.15 5.44 -14.83
CA ALA A 202 -8.91 5.42 -13.59
C ALA A 202 -8.80 4.05 -12.92
N TYR A 203 -9.04 4.02 -11.63
CA TYR A 203 -9.08 2.76 -10.89
C TYR A 203 -9.94 2.88 -9.63
N THR A 204 -10.49 1.75 -9.23
CA THR A 204 -11.12 1.58 -7.93
C THR A 204 -10.20 0.77 -7.02
N THR A 205 -10.42 0.93 -5.71
CA THR A 205 -9.91 0.02 -4.71
C THR A 205 -11.06 -0.85 -4.24
N ALA A 206 -10.94 -2.15 -4.47
CA ALA A 206 -11.94 -3.16 -4.12
C ALA A 206 -13.35 -2.88 -4.72
N GLY A 207 -13.39 -2.24 -5.88
CA GLY A 207 -14.64 -1.85 -6.54
C GLY A 207 -15.46 -0.78 -5.80
N ALA A 208 -14.93 -0.16 -4.73
CA ALA A 208 -15.73 0.65 -3.81
C ALA A 208 -15.16 2.04 -3.50
N SER A 209 -13.84 2.22 -3.60
CA SER A 209 -13.19 3.49 -3.22
C SER A 209 -12.37 4.07 -4.36
N LEU A 210 -12.28 5.39 -4.44
CA LEU A 210 -11.39 6.13 -5.34
C LEU A 210 -10.22 6.73 -4.56
N ALA A 211 -9.07 6.90 -5.23
CA ALA A 211 -8.01 7.78 -4.75
C ALA A 211 -8.52 9.23 -4.68
N SER A 212 -7.97 10.05 -3.77
CA SER A 212 -8.43 11.43 -3.56
C SER A 212 -8.40 12.26 -4.84
N TYR A 213 -7.32 12.18 -5.62
CA TYR A 213 -7.20 12.91 -6.88
C TYR A 213 -8.19 12.44 -7.97
N TRP A 214 -8.65 11.17 -7.94
CA TRP A 214 -9.74 10.73 -8.82
C TRP A 214 -11.09 11.25 -8.35
N ARG A 215 -11.30 11.32 -7.03
CA ARG A 215 -12.50 11.96 -6.46
C ARG A 215 -12.57 13.44 -6.85
N GLU A 216 -11.47 14.17 -6.76
CA GLU A 216 -11.38 15.55 -7.21
C GLU A 216 -11.61 15.70 -8.72
N THR A 217 -11.03 14.80 -9.54
CA THR A 217 -11.23 14.80 -10.99
C THR A 217 -12.69 14.62 -11.36
N GLU A 218 -13.38 13.62 -10.81
CA GLU A 218 -14.80 13.39 -11.14
C GLU A 218 -15.73 14.54 -10.72
N LEU A 219 -15.39 15.27 -9.66
CA LEU A 219 -16.17 16.43 -9.21
C LEU A 219 -16.00 17.64 -10.14
N ARG A 220 -14.82 17.81 -10.74
CA ARG A 220 -14.46 18.96 -11.57
C ARG A 220 -14.71 18.74 -13.04
N VAL A 221 -14.59 17.51 -13.55
CA VAL A 221 -14.63 17.17 -14.97
C VAL A 221 -15.64 16.06 -15.20
N ASP A 222 -16.50 16.23 -16.20
CA ASP A 222 -17.41 15.17 -16.61
C ASP A 222 -16.65 14.13 -17.43
N ILE A 223 -16.56 12.92 -16.89
CA ILE A 223 -15.86 11.79 -17.48
C ILE A 223 -16.80 10.66 -17.87
N LYS A 224 -16.38 9.85 -18.81
CA LYS A 224 -17.00 8.56 -19.14
C LYS A 224 -15.95 7.46 -19.08
N LEU A 225 -16.33 6.31 -18.57
CA LEU A 225 -15.47 5.13 -18.53
C LEU A 225 -15.58 4.36 -19.83
N VAL A 226 -14.45 3.81 -20.27
CA VAL A 226 -14.34 3.04 -21.52
C VAL A 226 -14.03 1.58 -21.17
N ASN A 227 -14.92 0.67 -21.59
CA ASN A 227 -14.70 -0.76 -21.46
C ASN A 227 -13.80 -1.31 -22.58
N PRO A 228 -13.03 -2.37 -22.34
CA PRO A 228 -12.41 -3.12 -23.42
C PRO A 228 -13.51 -3.83 -24.26
N SER A 229 -13.26 -4.00 -25.54
CA SER A 229 -14.13 -4.80 -26.42
C SER A 229 -14.09 -6.29 -26.05
N PRO A 230 -15.08 -7.11 -26.49
CA PRO A 230 -15.05 -8.56 -26.24
C PRO A 230 -13.79 -9.26 -26.75
N ASP A 231 -13.19 -8.79 -27.86
CA ASP A 231 -11.95 -9.37 -28.39
C ASP A 231 -10.72 -8.94 -27.59
N GLU A 232 -10.71 -7.72 -27.06
CA GLU A 232 -9.67 -7.27 -26.11
C GLU A 232 -9.75 -8.10 -24.81
N VAL A 233 -10.95 -8.36 -24.30
CA VAL A 233 -11.15 -9.21 -23.10
C VAL A 233 -10.59 -10.61 -23.34
N LYS A 234 -10.84 -11.25 -24.50
CA LYS A 234 -10.27 -12.56 -24.84
C LYS A 234 -8.74 -12.53 -24.83
N LYS A 235 -8.13 -11.49 -25.43
CA LYS A 235 -6.67 -11.32 -25.48
C LYS A 235 -6.09 -11.12 -24.07
N LEU A 236 -6.77 -10.34 -23.24
CA LEU A 236 -6.36 -10.12 -21.84
C LEU A 236 -6.42 -11.42 -21.03
N ILE A 237 -7.48 -12.20 -21.15
CA ILE A 237 -7.59 -13.51 -20.48
C ILE A 237 -6.47 -14.45 -20.95
N ALA A 238 -6.16 -14.50 -22.25
CA ALA A 238 -5.09 -15.33 -22.80
C ALA A 238 -3.68 -14.89 -22.32
N ALA A 239 -3.55 -13.64 -21.85
CA ALA A 239 -2.31 -13.07 -21.30
C ALA A 239 -2.26 -13.09 -19.77
N ASP A 240 -3.12 -13.83 -19.08
CA ASP A 240 -3.27 -13.86 -17.62
C ASP A 240 -3.58 -12.47 -17.00
N LEU A 241 -4.28 -11.63 -17.76
CA LEU A 241 -4.72 -10.28 -17.36
C LEU A 241 -6.27 -10.20 -17.34
N ALA A 242 -6.94 -11.25 -16.90
CA ALA A 242 -8.40 -11.32 -16.90
C ALA A 242 -9.03 -10.12 -16.18
N PRO A 243 -9.85 -9.30 -16.87
CA PRO A 243 -10.55 -8.20 -16.22
C PRO A 243 -11.66 -8.72 -15.31
N VAL A 244 -11.99 -7.94 -14.30
CA VAL A 244 -13.10 -8.18 -13.38
C VAL A 244 -14.15 -7.08 -13.54
N GLU A 245 -15.40 -7.42 -13.23
CA GLU A 245 -16.50 -6.47 -13.22
C GLU A 245 -16.46 -5.59 -11.97
N VAL A 246 -16.60 -4.28 -12.17
CA VAL A 246 -16.71 -3.28 -11.11
C VAL A 246 -18.02 -2.53 -11.28
N ASP A 247 -18.82 -2.49 -10.23
CA ASP A 247 -20.01 -1.63 -10.16
C ASP A 247 -19.57 -0.18 -9.97
N ALA A 248 -19.56 0.58 -11.06
CA ALA A 248 -19.10 1.96 -11.08
C ALA A 248 -19.95 2.87 -10.16
N THR A 249 -21.21 2.52 -9.91
CA THR A 249 -22.12 3.33 -9.06
C THR A 249 -21.75 3.29 -7.57
N LYS A 250 -20.92 2.33 -7.14
CA LYS A 250 -20.42 2.26 -5.76
C LYS A 250 -19.23 3.16 -5.51
N ALA A 251 -18.41 3.40 -6.54
CA ALA A 251 -17.19 4.18 -6.40
C ALA A 251 -17.34 5.62 -6.88
N PHE A 252 -18.04 5.84 -7.99
CA PHE A 252 -18.25 7.17 -8.57
C PHE A 252 -19.55 7.78 -8.08
N SER A 253 -19.53 9.10 -7.83
CA SER A 253 -20.72 9.86 -7.39
C SER A 253 -21.51 10.44 -8.56
N LYS A 254 -20.89 10.56 -9.74
CA LYS A 254 -21.53 11.03 -10.97
C LYS A 254 -21.79 9.87 -11.94
N ASP A 255 -22.67 10.13 -12.92
CA ASP A 255 -22.83 9.21 -14.06
C ASP A 255 -21.55 9.19 -14.94
N VAL A 256 -20.90 8.04 -14.97
CA VAL A 256 -19.70 7.80 -15.76
C VAL A 256 -19.97 7.03 -17.07
N GLY A 257 -21.23 6.97 -17.49
CA GLY A 257 -21.66 6.40 -18.78
C GLY A 257 -21.88 4.90 -18.80
N VAL A 258 -21.44 4.18 -17.76
CA VAL A 258 -21.64 2.75 -17.60
C VAL A 258 -21.95 2.39 -16.16
N LYS A 259 -22.80 1.38 -15.94
CA LYS A 259 -23.04 0.84 -14.59
C LYS A 259 -21.97 -0.13 -14.18
N THR A 260 -21.48 -0.92 -15.13
CA THR A 260 -20.40 -1.89 -14.92
C THR A 260 -19.23 -1.52 -15.81
N VAL A 261 -18.06 -1.40 -15.21
CA VAL A 261 -16.78 -1.24 -15.90
C VAL A 261 -15.92 -2.48 -15.70
N LEU A 262 -15.19 -2.88 -16.74
CA LEU A 262 -14.23 -3.97 -16.70
C LEU A 262 -12.85 -3.40 -16.37
N GLY A 263 -12.28 -3.83 -15.24
CA GLY A 263 -10.97 -3.41 -14.78
C GLY A 263 -9.99 -4.57 -14.67
N VAL A 264 -8.73 -4.36 -15.05
CA VAL A 264 -7.69 -5.37 -14.83
C VAL A 264 -7.12 -5.18 -13.43
N PRO A 265 -7.30 -6.18 -12.54
CA PRO A 265 -6.89 -6.06 -11.15
C PRO A 265 -5.38 -6.19 -10.98
N ILE A 266 -4.86 -5.50 -9.98
CA ILE A 266 -3.55 -5.72 -9.35
C ILE A 266 -3.73 -5.81 -7.85
N LEU A 267 -3.00 -6.70 -7.20
CA LEU A 267 -3.11 -6.91 -5.76
C LEU A 267 -2.03 -6.11 -5.02
N PHE A 268 -2.46 -5.12 -4.27
CA PHE A 268 -1.58 -4.26 -3.49
C PHE A 268 -1.37 -4.77 -2.08
N GLY A 269 -0.18 -4.48 -1.57
CA GLY A 269 0.21 -4.81 -0.22
C GLY A 269 1.44 -4.07 0.25
N TYR A 270 2.00 -4.56 1.35
CA TYR A 270 3.20 -4.01 1.97
C TYR A 270 4.10 -5.18 2.35
N ASN A 271 5.27 -5.17 1.76
CA ASN A 271 6.23 -6.24 1.96
C ASN A 271 7.48 -5.73 2.69
N VAL A 272 8.22 -6.63 3.29
CA VAL A 272 9.43 -6.35 4.05
C VAL A 272 10.60 -7.15 3.51
N LEU A 273 11.80 -6.94 4.04
CA LEU A 273 12.96 -7.81 3.81
C LEU A 273 12.86 -9.05 4.70
N ALA A 274 13.59 -10.10 4.32
CA ALA A 274 13.56 -11.38 5.05
C ALA A 274 14.11 -11.30 6.48
N ASP A 275 14.94 -10.30 6.80
CA ASP A 275 15.57 -10.09 8.09
C ASP A 275 14.67 -9.35 9.11
N MET A 276 13.50 -8.89 8.69
CA MET A 276 12.51 -8.36 9.64
C MET A 276 12.12 -9.46 10.64
N PRO A 277 12.07 -9.20 11.97
CA PRO A 277 11.81 -10.26 12.93
C PRO A 277 10.47 -10.99 12.69
N GLU A 278 10.49 -12.32 12.70
CA GLU A 278 9.32 -13.17 12.50
C GLU A 278 8.14 -12.75 13.37
N GLU A 279 8.42 -12.51 14.66
CA GLU A 279 7.39 -12.19 15.65
C GLU A 279 6.72 -10.83 15.40
N VAL A 280 7.46 -9.85 14.86
CA VAL A 280 6.91 -8.54 14.48
C VAL A 280 5.88 -8.72 13.37
N ILE A 281 6.21 -9.45 12.32
CA ILE A 281 5.30 -9.69 11.20
C ILE A 281 4.12 -10.57 11.60
N TYR A 282 4.35 -11.62 12.42
CA TYR A 282 3.27 -12.45 12.93
C TYR A 282 2.26 -11.64 13.78
N LYS A 283 2.75 -10.79 14.70
CA LYS A 283 1.90 -9.89 15.50
C LYS A 283 1.14 -8.88 14.64
N MET A 284 1.81 -8.30 13.65
CA MET A 284 1.18 -7.40 12.68
C MET A 284 0.00 -8.07 11.96
N LEU A 285 0.23 -9.24 11.37
CA LEU A 285 -0.82 -9.96 10.63
C LEU A 285 -1.96 -10.39 11.54
N SER A 286 -1.67 -10.87 12.75
CA SER A 286 -2.66 -11.26 13.74
C SER A 286 -3.53 -10.08 14.20
N ALA A 287 -2.92 -8.91 14.40
CA ALA A 287 -3.64 -7.69 14.76
C ALA A 287 -4.52 -7.19 13.61
N PHE A 288 -4.00 -7.15 12.38
CA PHE A 288 -4.77 -6.74 11.20
C PHE A 288 -5.93 -7.70 10.93
N TYR A 289 -5.71 -9.00 11.10
CA TYR A 289 -6.77 -10.01 11.01
C TYR A 289 -7.86 -9.79 12.08
N LYS A 290 -7.48 -9.49 13.30
CA LYS A 290 -8.41 -9.20 14.40
C LYS A 290 -9.22 -7.94 14.16
N GLU A 291 -8.59 -6.88 13.64
CA GLU A 291 -9.21 -5.56 13.43
C GLU A 291 -9.92 -5.41 12.07
N ARG A 292 -9.88 -6.43 11.18
CA ARG A 292 -10.37 -6.35 9.80
C ARG A 292 -11.80 -5.82 9.65
N ASP A 293 -12.71 -6.22 10.56
CA ASP A 293 -14.11 -5.80 10.50
C ASP A 293 -14.31 -4.34 10.95
N ASN A 294 -13.41 -3.83 11.79
CA ASN A 294 -13.40 -2.42 12.20
C ASN A 294 -12.80 -1.55 11.09
N LEU A 295 -11.79 -2.03 10.39
CA LEU A 295 -11.15 -1.31 9.28
C LEU A 295 -12.12 -1.05 8.14
N VAL A 296 -12.99 -2.00 7.79
CA VAL A 296 -14.05 -1.80 6.77
C VAL A 296 -14.98 -0.63 7.10
N LYS A 297 -15.24 -0.38 8.38
CA LYS A 297 -16.08 0.76 8.80
C LYS A 297 -15.41 2.10 8.51
N THR A 298 -14.08 2.13 8.44
CA THR A 298 -13.32 3.35 8.12
C THR A 298 -13.15 3.57 6.62
N ASP A 299 -13.05 2.47 5.86
CA ASP A 299 -12.93 2.51 4.41
C ASP A 299 -13.45 1.21 3.76
N PRO A 300 -14.46 1.30 2.85
CA PRO A 300 -15.01 0.13 2.17
C PRO A 300 -13.99 -0.62 1.29
N GLY A 301 -12.85 0.00 0.92
CA GLY A 301 -11.74 -0.66 0.23
C GLY A 301 -11.11 -1.80 1.01
N PHE A 302 -11.28 -1.87 2.34
CA PHE A 302 -10.88 -3.02 3.15
C PHE A 302 -11.87 -4.19 3.08
N GLY A 303 -12.99 -4.05 2.36
CA GLY A 303 -14.02 -5.10 2.28
C GLY A 303 -13.52 -6.48 1.87
N PRO A 304 -12.69 -6.66 0.82
CA PRO A 304 -12.12 -7.94 0.47
C PRO A 304 -11.26 -8.55 1.56
N MET A 305 -10.43 -7.74 2.21
CA MET A 305 -9.59 -8.16 3.33
C MET A 305 -10.43 -8.64 4.53
N ALA A 306 -11.52 -7.95 4.82
CA ALA A 306 -12.43 -8.36 5.91
C ALA A 306 -13.15 -9.67 5.60
N ARG A 307 -13.58 -9.86 4.35
CA ARG A 307 -14.28 -11.09 3.94
C ARG A 307 -13.36 -12.30 3.93
N ASP A 308 -12.14 -12.15 3.43
CA ASP A 308 -11.18 -13.25 3.29
C ASP A 308 -9.73 -12.75 3.44
N PHE A 309 -9.35 -12.44 4.66
CA PHE A 309 -7.99 -11.98 4.98
C PHE A 309 -6.94 -13.02 4.59
N VAL A 310 -7.18 -14.29 4.95
CA VAL A 310 -6.24 -15.39 4.73
C VAL A 310 -6.08 -15.69 3.25
N GLY A 311 -7.21 -15.82 2.52
CA GLY A 311 -7.19 -16.06 1.09
C GLY A 311 -6.52 -14.94 0.30
N MET A 312 -6.61 -13.69 0.76
CA MET A 312 -5.92 -12.57 0.13
C MET A 312 -4.38 -12.74 0.21
N GLN A 313 -3.83 -13.20 1.35
CA GLN A 313 -2.41 -13.50 1.47
C GLN A 313 -2.00 -14.65 0.55
N VAL A 314 -2.81 -15.71 0.51
CA VAL A 314 -2.62 -16.87 -0.37
C VAL A 314 -2.61 -16.43 -1.85
N ASN A 315 -3.52 -15.55 -2.24
CA ASN A 315 -3.60 -15.03 -3.62
C ASN A 315 -2.37 -14.18 -3.99
N GLY A 316 -1.87 -13.37 -3.05
CA GLY A 316 -0.63 -12.62 -3.25
C GLY A 316 0.57 -13.52 -3.50
N ILE A 317 0.70 -14.61 -2.74
CA ILE A 317 1.78 -15.60 -2.95
C ILE A 317 1.60 -16.32 -4.30
N LYS A 318 0.37 -16.71 -4.64
CA LYS A 318 0.08 -17.38 -5.93
C LYS A 318 0.37 -16.51 -7.15
N ALA A 319 0.23 -15.18 -7.03
CA ALA A 319 0.57 -14.26 -8.11
C ALA A 319 2.08 -14.28 -8.46
N ASN A 320 2.93 -14.61 -7.50
CA ASN A 320 4.39 -14.70 -7.67
C ASN A 320 4.96 -15.88 -6.86
N PRO A 321 4.71 -17.13 -7.26
CA PRO A 321 4.96 -18.31 -6.42
C PRO A 321 6.45 -18.62 -6.20
N THR A 322 7.34 -18.00 -6.97
CA THR A 322 8.80 -18.12 -6.84
C THR A 322 9.39 -17.14 -5.85
N VAL A 323 8.63 -16.12 -5.45
CA VAL A 323 9.06 -15.16 -4.43
C VAL A 323 8.95 -15.82 -3.05
N PRO A 324 10.02 -15.77 -2.22
CA PRO A 324 9.97 -16.34 -0.88
C PRO A 324 8.93 -15.65 0.01
N VAL A 325 8.44 -16.39 0.99
CA VAL A 325 7.45 -15.94 1.97
C VAL A 325 8.16 -15.61 3.29
N HIS A 326 7.83 -14.48 3.90
CA HIS A 326 8.37 -14.10 5.21
C HIS A 326 7.98 -15.14 6.28
N ALA A 327 8.90 -15.45 7.20
CA ALA A 327 8.67 -16.47 8.25
C ALA A 327 7.42 -16.17 9.09
N GLY A 328 7.16 -14.90 9.43
CA GLY A 328 5.96 -14.48 10.17
C GLY A 328 4.66 -14.68 9.39
N LEU A 329 4.65 -14.48 8.06
CA LEU A 329 3.49 -14.82 7.23
C LEU A 329 3.32 -16.33 7.13
N ALA A 330 4.40 -17.09 6.97
CA ALA A 330 4.34 -18.55 6.94
C ALA A 330 3.76 -19.13 8.24
N LYS A 331 4.18 -18.61 9.40
CA LYS A 331 3.63 -18.95 10.72
C LYS A 331 2.12 -18.67 10.79
N PHE A 332 1.70 -17.46 10.40
CA PHE A 332 0.30 -17.07 10.37
C PHE A 332 -0.53 -17.99 9.45
N LEU A 333 -0.07 -18.28 8.25
CA LEU A 333 -0.80 -19.17 7.32
C LEU A 333 -0.87 -20.62 7.78
N LYS A 334 0.16 -21.14 8.48
CA LYS A 334 0.13 -22.47 9.10
C LYS A 334 -0.92 -22.57 10.19
N GLU A 335 -1.01 -21.56 11.06
CA GLU A 335 -2.03 -21.48 12.09
C GLU A 335 -3.46 -21.50 11.51
N HIS A 336 -3.66 -20.80 10.38
CA HIS A 336 -4.93 -20.76 9.67
C HIS A 336 -5.13 -21.91 8.66
N LYS A 337 -4.26 -22.94 8.66
CA LYS A 337 -4.34 -24.13 7.78
C LYS A 337 -4.36 -23.78 6.28
N ALA A 338 -3.71 -22.69 5.91
CA ALA A 338 -3.65 -22.16 4.54
C ALA A 338 -2.24 -22.21 3.93
N TRP A 339 -1.26 -22.74 4.64
CA TRP A 339 0.11 -22.92 4.16
C TRP A 339 0.18 -24.02 3.10
N ASN A 340 1.01 -23.80 2.07
CA ASN A 340 1.32 -24.80 1.05
C ASN A 340 2.83 -25.11 1.13
N ASP A 341 3.20 -26.37 1.35
CA ASP A 341 4.58 -26.81 1.52
C ASP A 341 5.48 -26.64 0.28
N LYS A 342 4.89 -26.29 -0.87
CA LYS A 342 5.63 -25.90 -2.07
C LYS A 342 6.19 -24.48 -2.00
N TRP A 343 5.69 -23.63 -1.10
CA TRP A 343 6.20 -22.27 -0.93
C TRP A 343 7.49 -22.24 -0.15
N ILE A 344 8.36 -21.31 -0.51
CA ILE A 344 9.68 -21.17 0.08
C ILE A 344 9.61 -20.15 1.21
N ILE A 345 10.01 -20.54 2.42
CA ILE A 345 10.17 -19.58 3.52
C ILE A 345 11.51 -18.85 3.34
N ALA A 346 11.50 -17.53 3.40
CA ALA A 346 12.72 -16.73 3.28
C ALA A 346 13.70 -17.07 4.41
N GLY A 347 14.99 -17.27 4.05
CA GLY A 347 16.03 -17.61 5.04
C GLY A 347 16.07 -19.08 5.49
N SER A 348 15.12 -19.92 5.08
CA SER A 348 15.26 -21.37 5.29
C SER A 348 16.26 -21.92 4.26
N LYS A 349 17.30 -22.60 4.77
CA LYS A 349 18.27 -23.36 3.95
C LYS A 349 17.68 -24.70 3.55
#